data_35d12a5d4dc5462a4c1a15a0b6b5307c
#
_entry.id   35d12a5d4dc5462a4c1a15a0b6b5307c
#
_cell.length_a   1.000
_cell.length_b   1.000
_cell.length_c   1.000
_cell.angle_alpha   90.00
_cell.angle_beta   90.00
_cell.angle_gamma   90.00
#
_symmetry.space_group_name_H-M   'P 1'
#
loop_
_entity.id
_entity.type
_entity.pdbx_description
1 polymer ?
#
loop_
_entity_poly.entity_id
_entity_poly.type
_entity_poly.pdbx_seq_one_letter_code
_entity_poly.pdbx_strand_id
1 'polypeptide(L)'
;MRGLEYKKFSNPLQQKLKEDCQKIAQNADLLVPADKTRNYYSLEKEKYKELINKDIQKSYKKASDIVVENVDVEQRNIVESLDLTDRNIFKIQKQPATLTLKDHKENFDSSPSTRLINPTKPEIGKISKKILDRVILEIRRITNFNQWKNSDSVISWFKKIPDNNANTFILFDVVNMYGSISDKLLLEALQWASKITKITKEEIDIIRKAKRSLLYDNNGNPYVKKGNKNFDITMGSWDGAESCNIVSLYLLSKVQHLKLNIGAYMDDWLAVSSFKPRVTEQKKKQLCAIFKEHGLQIVIEANHKKVNFLDITLDLTSGVYQPYTKPNANIKYVHIQSNHPPNIKKNLPKNVNNRLSKISSNSEVFDKAKPPYQAALNEAGYSFNLRFDQNAASSSSDDQKKRKRSRKVTYWNPPWSEDVKTHLGKEFLKLIKTSFPPNHKLYKVCNRNTIKLSYSCLPNMKVEVSKHNSKVLKAGAAVDAPEKPCDCRDKSSCPLPHLGCIAEKSVVYQARVVRDDNGHVETYAGLTGDTFKVRWRGHKSDFDHREKRGSTELAGYIWDLKDSNIPYTISWDILGRAPTYNPVTKTCRLCTLEKFFILYHPRKASLNQRTELFSPCLHRDRHLLFPRRKKKK
;
A
#
# COMPACT_ATOMS: atom_id res chain seq x y z
N MET A 1 -28.00 8.05 4.00
CA MET A 1 -27.26 9.05 4.80
C MET A 1 -28.11 10.28 5.20
N ARG A 2 -29.38 10.33 4.83
CA ARG A 2 -30.33 11.30 5.40
C ARG A 2 -30.57 10.89 6.86
N GLY A 3 -30.17 11.72 7.85
CA GLY A 3 -30.35 11.45 9.28
C GLY A 3 -29.07 11.33 10.10
N LEU A 4 -27.90 11.63 9.55
CA LEU A 4 -26.69 11.77 10.35
C LEU A 4 -26.70 13.13 11.05
N GLU A 5 -26.60 13.09 12.38
CA GLU A 5 -26.44 14.28 13.18
C GLU A 5 -24.97 14.76 13.07
N TYR A 6 -24.79 15.99 12.61
CA TYR A 6 -23.50 16.61 12.41
C TYR A 6 -23.37 17.86 13.30
N LYS A 7 -22.32 17.87 14.10
CA LYS A 7 -21.95 19.06 14.89
C LYS A 7 -20.44 19.25 14.77
N LYS A 8 -20.05 20.38 14.19
CA LYS A 8 -18.64 20.70 14.03
C LYS A 8 -17.93 20.61 15.38
N PHE A 9 -16.92 19.76 15.43
CA PHE A 9 -16.08 19.60 16.60
C PHE A 9 -14.80 20.42 16.40
N SER A 10 -14.47 21.26 17.37
CA SER A 10 -13.24 22.05 17.36
C SER A 10 -12.58 21.93 18.72
N ASN A 11 -11.29 21.67 18.73
CA ASN A 11 -10.45 21.71 19.92
C ASN A 11 -9.12 22.41 19.60
N PRO A 12 -8.31 22.80 20.61
CA PRO A 12 -7.06 23.52 20.38
C PRO A 12 -6.10 22.80 19.44
N LEU A 13 -6.00 21.47 19.53
CA LEU A 13 -5.16 20.67 18.64
C LEU A 13 -5.61 20.76 17.18
N GLN A 14 -6.91 20.69 16.92
CA GLN A 14 -7.43 20.79 15.55
C GLN A 14 -7.25 22.20 14.98
N GLN A 15 -7.36 23.23 15.80
CA GLN A 15 -7.07 24.60 15.38
C GLN A 15 -5.60 24.74 14.99
N LYS A 16 -4.68 24.28 15.86
CA LYS A 16 -3.23 24.27 15.56
C LYS A 16 -2.91 23.49 14.28
N LEU A 17 -3.49 22.30 14.09
CA LEU A 17 -3.29 21.51 12.86
C LEU A 17 -3.80 22.26 11.61
N LYS A 18 -4.88 23.03 11.72
CA LYS A 18 -5.38 23.85 10.62
C LYS A 18 -4.39 24.97 10.27
N GLU A 19 -3.84 25.64 11.28
CA GLU A 19 -2.80 26.66 11.10
C GLU A 19 -1.54 26.06 10.47
N ASP A 20 -1.11 24.88 10.93
CA ASP A 20 0.02 24.16 10.34
C ASP A 20 -0.24 23.78 8.87
N CYS A 21 -1.46 23.35 8.52
CA CYS A 21 -1.83 23.12 7.12
C CYS A 21 -1.77 24.41 6.28
N GLN A 22 -2.16 25.57 6.85
CA GLN A 22 -2.05 26.86 6.15
C GLN A 22 -0.59 27.26 5.94
N LYS A 23 0.27 27.11 6.96
CA LYS A 23 1.72 27.35 6.85
C LYS A 23 2.35 26.45 5.80
N ILE A 24 2.01 25.16 5.77
CA ILE A 24 2.47 24.23 4.73
C ILE A 24 2.05 24.70 3.34
N ALA A 25 0.79 25.14 3.18
CA ALA A 25 0.28 25.57 1.88
C ALA A 25 0.92 26.87 1.36
N GLN A 26 1.45 27.71 2.26
CA GLN A 26 2.14 28.98 1.97
C GLN A 26 3.65 28.80 1.77
N ASN A 27 4.23 27.65 2.17
CA ASN A 27 5.66 27.39 2.00
C ASN A 27 6.01 27.31 0.52
N ALA A 28 7.13 27.91 0.11
CA ALA A 28 7.65 27.81 -1.26
C ALA A 28 8.44 26.52 -1.47
N ASP A 29 8.98 25.93 -0.40
CA ASP A 29 9.88 24.79 -0.41
C ASP A 29 9.17 23.46 -0.33
N LEU A 30 9.88 22.40 -0.68
CA LEU A 30 9.44 21.01 -0.48
C LEU A 30 9.67 20.58 0.97
N LEU A 31 8.70 19.89 1.54
CA LEU A 31 8.84 19.24 2.85
C LEU A 31 9.24 17.77 2.67
N VAL A 32 10.51 17.49 2.87
CA VAL A 32 11.08 16.15 2.63
C VAL A 32 11.15 15.37 3.94
N PRO A 33 10.57 14.16 3.99
CA PRO A 33 10.58 13.36 5.21
C PRO A 33 11.96 12.74 5.47
N ALA A 34 12.31 12.59 6.73
CA ALA A 34 13.44 11.80 7.16
C ALA A 34 13.14 10.28 7.08
N ASP A 35 14.21 9.47 6.89
CA ASP A 35 14.12 8.03 6.68
C ASP A 35 13.72 7.24 7.94
N LYS A 36 14.34 7.55 9.07
CA LYS A 36 14.18 6.80 10.33
C LYS A 36 13.56 7.61 11.47
N THR A 37 13.64 8.92 11.39
CA THR A 37 12.98 9.83 12.33
C THR A 37 11.60 10.22 11.78
N ARG A 38 10.85 11.03 12.51
CA ARG A 38 9.56 11.57 12.04
C ARG A 38 9.66 13.03 11.60
N ASN A 39 10.90 13.49 11.39
CA ASN A 39 11.20 14.85 11.01
C ASN A 39 10.87 15.10 9.54
N TYR A 40 10.58 16.37 9.24
CA TYR A 40 10.48 16.89 7.89
C TYR A 40 11.44 18.08 7.77
N TYR A 41 12.09 18.17 6.63
CA TYR A 41 13.04 19.21 6.33
C TYR A 41 12.57 20.02 5.14
N SER A 42 12.67 21.36 5.23
CA SER A 42 12.39 22.27 4.12
C SER A 42 13.59 22.24 3.17
N LEU A 43 13.32 21.97 1.91
CA LEU A 43 14.31 21.98 0.84
C LEU A 43 13.81 22.78 -0.34
N GLU A 44 14.65 23.67 -0.84
CA GLU A 44 14.41 24.37 -2.11
C GLU A 44 14.22 23.35 -3.25
N LYS A 45 13.38 23.70 -4.20
CA LYS A 45 13.02 22.83 -5.33
C LYS A 45 14.25 22.38 -6.13
N GLU A 46 15.17 23.28 -6.38
CA GLU A 46 16.39 23.01 -7.15
C GLU A 46 17.33 22.08 -6.40
N LYS A 47 17.50 22.29 -5.10
CA LYS A 47 18.30 21.40 -4.23
C LYS A 47 17.71 19.98 -4.16
N TYR A 48 16.40 19.87 -4.08
CA TYR A 48 15.73 18.57 -4.13
C TYR A 48 15.99 17.86 -5.46
N LYS A 49 15.91 18.58 -6.60
CA LYS A 49 16.19 18.03 -7.93
C LYS A 49 17.64 17.58 -8.07
N GLU A 50 18.58 18.35 -7.54
CA GLU A 50 19.99 17.97 -7.53
C GLU A 50 20.20 16.65 -6.79
N LEU A 51 19.69 16.53 -5.56
CA LEU A 51 19.83 15.34 -4.74
C LEU A 51 19.20 14.10 -5.38
N ILE A 52 17.98 14.22 -5.92
CA ILE A 52 17.29 13.08 -6.55
C ILE A 52 18.00 12.65 -7.84
N ASN A 53 18.47 13.59 -8.66
CA ASN A 53 19.20 13.29 -9.88
C ASN A 53 20.54 12.61 -9.58
N LYS A 54 21.28 13.06 -8.56
CA LYS A 54 22.50 12.43 -8.08
C LYS A 54 22.26 10.96 -7.69
N ASP A 55 21.20 10.68 -6.94
CA ASP A 55 20.86 9.32 -6.53
C ASP A 55 20.40 8.45 -7.71
N ILE A 56 19.60 9.02 -8.63
CA ILE A 56 19.18 8.33 -9.86
C ILE A 56 20.43 7.96 -10.68
N GLN A 57 21.31 8.93 -10.98
CA GLN A 57 22.51 8.71 -11.78
C GLN A 57 23.47 7.72 -11.16
N LYS A 58 23.52 7.61 -9.82
CA LYS A 58 24.34 6.62 -9.12
C LYS A 58 23.93 5.19 -9.45
N SER A 59 22.65 4.89 -9.49
CA SER A 59 22.14 3.51 -9.54
C SER A 59 21.37 3.16 -10.82
N TYR A 60 20.94 4.16 -11.59
CA TYR A 60 20.09 3.99 -12.77
C TYR A 60 20.70 4.70 -13.99
N LYS A 61 20.31 4.26 -15.17
CA LYS A 61 20.59 4.90 -16.46
C LYS A 61 19.28 5.14 -17.21
N LYS A 62 19.23 6.15 -18.08
CA LYS A 62 18.05 6.44 -18.91
C LYS A 62 17.68 5.19 -19.71
N ALA A 63 16.41 4.83 -19.70
CA ALA A 63 15.90 3.71 -20.49
C ALA A 63 15.69 4.17 -21.94
N SER A 64 15.99 3.29 -22.91
CA SER A 64 15.59 3.49 -24.29
C SER A 64 14.12 3.08 -24.48
N ASP A 65 13.48 3.58 -25.55
CA ASP A 65 12.09 3.26 -25.87
C ASP A 65 11.89 1.75 -26.04
N ILE A 66 12.84 1.05 -26.65
CA ILE A 66 12.84 -0.41 -26.79
C ILE A 66 12.78 -1.12 -25.43
N VAL A 67 13.48 -0.61 -24.42
CA VAL A 67 13.46 -1.19 -23.07
C VAL A 67 12.10 -0.95 -22.40
N VAL A 68 11.52 0.21 -22.58
CA VAL A 68 10.18 0.53 -22.05
C VAL A 68 9.12 -0.36 -22.70
N GLU A 69 9.18 -0.53 -24.01
CA GLU A 69 8.28 -1.39 -24.77
C GLU A 69 8.41 -2.86 -24.37
N ASN A 70 9.64 -3.37 -24.20
CA ASN A 70 9.88 -4.73 -23.75
C ASN A 70 9.30 -5.01 -22.37
N VAL A 71 9.40 -4.07 -21.42
CA VAL A 71 8.77 -4.24 -20.09
C VAL A 71 7.25 -4.31 -20.21
N ASP A 72 6.63 -3.48 -21.05
CA ASP A 72 5.19 -3.49 -21.27
C ASP A 72 4.73 -4.76 -22.03
N VAL A 73 5.53 -5.27 -22.96
CA VAL A 73 5.26 -6.51 -23.73
C VAL A 73 5.42 -7.74 -22.81
N GLU A 74 6.50 -7.84 -22.06
CA GLU A 74 6.71 -8.94 -21.09
C GLU A 74 5.54 -9.04 -20.09
N GLN A 75 5.04 -7.91 -19.64
CA GLN A 75 3.89 -7.89 -18.75
C GLN A 75 2.60 -8.36 -19.44
N ARG A 76 2.37 -7.96 -20.69
CA ARG A 76 1.22 -8.45 -21.48
C ARG A 76 1.28 -9.96 -21.68
N ASN A 77 2.43 -10.50 -22.06
CA ASN A 77 2.61 -11.93 -22.31
C ASN A 77 2.31 -12.79 -21.07
N ILE A 78 2.66 -12.29 -19.87
CA ILE A 78 2.34 -12.99 -18.62
C ILE A 78 0.85 -13.06 -18.38
N VAL A 79 0.13 -12.01 -18.75
CA VAL A 79 -1.31 -11.90 -18.65
C VAL A 79 -2.01 -12.95 -19.45
N GLU A 80 -1.56 -13.04 -20.71
CA GLU A 80 -2.09 -13.98 -21.68
C GLU A 80 -1.77 -15.42 -21.24
N SER A 81 -0.54 -15.67 -20.75
CA SER A 81 -0.12 -17.01 -20.28
C SER A 81 -0.86 -17.47 -19.01
N LEU A 82 -1.32 -16.55 -18.18
CA LEU A 82 -2.04 -16.85 -16.94
C LEU A 82 -3.57 -16.74 -17.08
N ASP A 83 -4.08 -16.57 -18.31
CA ASP A 83 -5.51 -16.32 -18.60
C ASP A 83 -6.12 -15.22 -17.72
N LEU A 84 -5.28 -14.22 -17.35
CA LEU A 84 -5.69 -13.09 -16.55
C LEU A 84 -6.26 -12.03 -17.49
N THR A 85 -7.57 -12.05 -17.68
CA THR A 85 -8.29 -11.16 -18.59
C THR A 85 -8.37 -9.69 -18.13
N ASP A 86 -7.87 -9.38 -16.93
CA ASP A 86 -7.92 -8.02 -16.39
C ASP A 86 -6.71 -7.18 -16.80
N ARG A 87 -6.89 -6.39 -17.86
CA ARG A 87 -5.90 -5.43 -18.34
C ARG A 87 -5.41 -4.43 -17.28
N ASN A 88 -6.06 -4.32 -16.13
CA ASN A 88 -5.65 -3.43 -15.04
C ASN A 88 -4.59 -4.05 -14.10
N ILE A 89 -4.39 -5.37 -14.13
CA ILE A 89 -3.29 -6.04 -13.39
C ILE A 89 -1.92 -5.57 -13.92
N PHE A 90 -1.89 -5.00 -15.11
CA PHE A 90 -0.69 -4.61 -15.86
C PHE A 90 -0.40 -3.12 -15.90
N LYS A 91 -1.27 -2.30 -15.34
CA LYS A 91 -0.95 -0.88 -15.18
C LYS A 91 0.18 -0.74 -14.17
N ILE A 92 1.39 -0.53 -14.70
CA ILE A 92 2.45 0.05 -13.89
C ILE A 92 1.94 1.43 -13.49
N GLN A 93 1.78 1.65 -12.20
CA GLN A 93 1.53 3.00 -11.70
C GLN A 93 2.83 3.79 -11.88
N LYS A 94 2.91 4.55 -12.97
CA LYS A 94 4.04 5.46 -13.26
C LYS A 94 4.00 6.61 -12.24
N GLN A 95 4.65 6.43 -11.10
CA GLN A 95 4.80 7.47 -10.10
C GLN A 95 6.26 7.93 -10.09
N PRO A 96 6.53 9.24 -9.98
CA PRO A 96 7.89 9.74 -9.93
C PRO A 96 8.60 9.24 -8.68
N ALA A 97 9.90 9.02 -8.82
CA ALA A 97 10.78 8.70 -7.71
C ALA A 97 10.72 9.79 -6.65
N THR A 98 10.89 9.40 -5.41
CA THR A 98 10.96 10.31 -4.26
C THR A 98 12.20 10.00 -3.43
N LEU A 99 12.62 10.92 -2.59
CA LEU A 99 13.72 10.68 -1.66
C LEU A 99 13.30 10.92 -0.20
N THR A 100 14.02 10.29 0.70
CA THR A 100 14.00 10.57 2.13
C THR A 100 15.40 10.91 2.61
N LEU A 101 15.51 11.73 3.65
CA LEU A 101 16.78 12.21 4.20
C LEU A 101 17.23 11.30 5.35
N LYS A 102 18.52 10.97 5.43
CA LYS A 102 19.09 10.16 6.52
C LYS A 102 19.65 11.05 7.61
N ASP A 103 18.78 11.72 8.35
CA ASP A 103 19.12 12.70 9.39
C ASP A 103 19.82 12.13 10.63
N HIS A 104 19.91 10.80 10.72
CA HIS A 104 20.62 10.08 11.78
C HIS A 104 22.09 9.78 11.46
N LYS A 105 22.58 10.23 10.28
CA LYS A 105 23.97 10.04 9.87
C LYS A 105 24.82 11.23 10.29
N GLU A 106 26.06 10.97 10.66
CA GLU A 106 27.08 12.00 10.85
C GLU A 106 27.21 12.84 9.57
N ASN A 107 27.50 14.12 9.70
CA ASN A 107 27.61 15.09 8.61
C ASN A 107 26.28 15.37 7.84
N PHE A 108 25.12 15.15 8.48
CA PHE A 108 23.85 15.45 7.84
C PHE A 108 23.72 16.90 7.41
N ASP A 109 24.16 17.84 8.25
CA ASP A 109 24.04 19.30 8.01
C ASP A 109 24.92 19.78 6.85
N SER A 110 26.11 19.16 6.66
CA SER A 110 27.05 19.55 5.61
C SER A 110 26.83 18.80 4.29
N SER A 111 26.46 17.52 4.35
CA SER A 111 26.25 16.66 3.18
C SER A 111 25.15 15.64 3.44
N PRO A 112 23.88 16.05 3.29
CA PRO A 112 22.75 15.17 3.59
C PRO A 112 22.76 13.92 2.70
N SER A 113 22.87 12.76 3.33
CA SER A 113 22.72 11.49 2.64
C SER A 113 21.24 11.16 2.47
N THR A 114 20.90 10.57 1.34
CA THR A 114 19.52 10.34 0.91
C THR A 114 19.23 8.85 0.71
N ARG A 115 17.95 8.52 0.65
CA ARG A 115 17.45 7.22 0.21
C ARG A 115 16.45 7.44 -0.93
N LEU A 116 16.81 6.95 -2.12
CA LEU A 116 15.92 6.97 -3.27
C LEU A 116 14.81 5.91 -3.12
N ILE A 117 13.57 6.33 -3.30
CA ILE A 117 12.41 5.48 -3.28
C ILE A 117 11.83 5.40 -4.70
N ASN A 118 11.79 4.19 -5.24
CA ASN A 118 11.05 3.90 -6.47
C ASN A 118 9.62 3.46 -6.10
N PRO A 119 8.60 4.30 -6.28
CA PRO A 119 7.23 3.96 -5.92
C PRO A 119 6.51 3.13 -6.99
N THR A 120 7.16 2.82 -8.11
CA THR A 120 6.59 2.03 -9.20
C THR A 120 6.19 0.64 -8.70
N LYS A 121 4.93 0.27 -8.88
CA LYS A 121 4.35 -0.98 -8.37
C LYS A 121 3.64 -1.74 -9.49
N PRO A 122 4.27 -2.76 -10.06
CA PRO A 122 3.55 -3.66 -10.96
C PRO A 122 2.50 -4.45 -10.17
N GLU A 123 1.27 -4.50 -10.67
CA GLU A 123 0.15 -5.20 -9.98
C GLU A 123 0.40 -6.72 -9.83
N ILE A 124 1.15 -7.32 -10.75
CA ILE A 124 1.60 -8.72 -10.67
C ILE A 124 2.37 -9.01 -9.37
N GLY A 125 3.02 -8.01 -8.77
CA GLY A 125 3.66 -8.10 -7.47
C GLY A 125 2.72 -8.54 -6.34
N LYS A 126 1.42 -8.31 -6.46
CA LYS A 126 0.43 -8.81 -5.49
C LYS A 126 0.25 -10.34 -5.56
N ILE A 127 0.38 -10.91 -6.76
CA ILE A 127 0.34 -12.36 -6.96
C ILE A 127 1.65 -12.96 -6.45
N SER A 128 2.78 -12.40 -6.86
CA SER A 128 4.11 -12.77 -6.36
C SER A 128 4.18 -12.77 -4.83
N LYS A 129 3.66 -11.72 -4.18
CA LYS A 129 3.58 -11.64 -2.72
C LYS A 129 2.84 -12.83 -2.10
N LYS A 130 1.67 -13.21 -2.63
CA LYS A 130 0.90 -14.34 -2.09
C LYS A 130 1.65 -15.66 -2.23
N ILE A 131 2.37 -15.86 -3.35
CA ILE A 131 3.19 -17.04 -3.58
C ILE A 131 4.33 -17.06 -2.56
N LEU A 132 5.09 -15.96 -2.45
CA LEU A 132 6.20 -15.83 -1.52
C LEU A 132 5.76 -15.99 -0.06
N ASP A 133 4.65 -15.39 0.36
CA ASP A 133 4.11 -15.54 1.71
C ASP A 133 3.85 -17.02 2.06
N ARG A 134 3.26 -17.79 1.14
CA ARG A 134 3.03 -19.23 1.29
C ARG A 134 4.35 -19.99 1.41
N VAL A 135 5.26 -19.77 0.49
CA VAL A 135 6.56 -20.46 0.40
C VAL A 135 7.41 -20.18 1.65
N ILE A 136 7.53 -18.92 2.05
CA ILE A 136 8.29 -18.52 3.23
C ILE A 136 7.73 -19.16 4.51
N LEU A 137 6.38 -19.21 4.63
CA LEU A 137 5.74 -19.83 5.79
C LEU A 137 6.08 -21.31 5.90
N GLU A 138 6.04 -22.06 4.78
CA GLU A 138 6.36 -23.48 4.74
C GLU A 138 7.84 -23.72 5.03
N ILE A 139 8.75 -22.96 4.42
CA ILE A 139 10.19 -23.10 4.66
C ILE A 139 10.52 -22.84 6.13
N ARG A 140 9.99 -21.79 6.73
CA ARG A 140 10.18 -21.50 8.17
C ARG A 140 9.72 -22.66 9.05
N ARG A 141 8.62 -23.34 8.67
CA ARG A 141 8.10 -24.48 9.40
C ARG A 141 9.00 -25.71 9.30
N ILE A 142 9.61 -25.94 8.14
CA ILE A 142 10.42 -27.13 7.86
C ILE A 142 11.85 -26.97 8.38
N THR A 143 12.46 -25.80 8.14
CA THR A 143 13.90 -25.59 8.43
C THR A 143 14.18 -25.15 9.84
N ASN A 144 13.20 -24.58 10.55
CA ASN A 144 13.37 -23.95 11.87
C ASN A 144 14.48 -22.90 11.94
N PHE A 145 14.85 -22.28 10.82
CA PHE A 145 15.84 -21.21 10.80
C PHE A 145 15.35 -19.98 11.59
N ASN A 146 16.27 -19.32 12.27
CA ASN A 146 15.98 -18.10 13.02
C ASN A 146 15.78 -16.91 12.07
N GLN A 147 14.71 -16.91 11.28
CA GLN A 147 14.28 -15.74 10.55
C GLN A 147 13.21 -15.02 11.38
N TRP A 148 13.63 -13.94 12.02
CA TRP A 148 12.79 -13.21 12.96
C TRP A 148 11.74 -12.34 12.29
N LYS A 149 10.61 -12.15 12.96
CA LYS A 149 9.51 -11.29 12.50
C LYS A 149 9.49 -9.94 13.22
N ASN A 150 10.03 -9.87 14.40
CA ASN A 150 10.05 -8.74 15.32
C ASN A 150 11.00 -9.00 16.48
N SER A 151 11.20 -8.02 17.34
CA SER A 151 12.04 -8.14 18.52
C SER A 151 11.58 -9.20 19.50
N ASP A 152 10.27 -9.51 19.59
CA ASP A 152 9.77 -10.60 20.45
C ASP A 152 10.37 -11.96 20.03
N SER A 153 10.55 -12.17 18.72
CA SER A 153 11.20 -13.38 18.18
C SER A 153 12.69 -13.42 18.55
N VAL A 154 13.35 -12.26 18.53
CA VAL A 154 14.76 -12.12 18.93
C VAL A 154 14.92 -12.38 20.43
N ILE A 155 14.06 -11.82 21.27
CA ILE A 155 14.07 -12.05 22.72
C ILE A 155 13.84 -13.53 23.03
N SER A 156 12.90 -14.19 22.33
CA SER A 156 12.64 -15.62 22.50
C SER A 156 13.84 -16.48 22.10
N TRP A 157 14.60 -16.05 21.10
CA TRP A 157 15.85 -16.67 20.70
C TRP A 157 16.95 -16.40 21.73
N PHE A 158 17.12 -15.16 22.18
CA PHE A 158 18.12 -14.76 23.18
C PHE A 158 17.98 -15.52 24.49
N LYS A 159 16.76 -15.69 25.02
CA LYS A 159 16.46 -16.46 26.25
C LYS A 159 16.85 -17.93 26.15
N LYS A 160 17.07 -18.48 24.95
CA LYS A 160 17.47 -19.88 24.74
C LYS A 160 19.00 -20.05 24.62
N ILE A 161 19.74 -18.96 24.61
CA ILE A 161 21.22 -19.02 24.53
C ILE A 161 21.72 -19.52 25.90
N PRO A 162 22.50 -20.60 25.91
CA PRO A 162 23.09 -21.10 27.17
C PRO A 162 23.99 -20.03 27.80
N ASP A 163 23.95 -19.91 29.11
CA ASP A 163 24.90 -19.08 29.84
C ASP A 163 26.31 -19.65 29.68
N ASN A 164 27.18 -18.88 29.03
CA ASN A 164 28.57 -19.24 28.79
C ASN A 164 29.39 -17.97 28.67
N ASN A 165 30.34 -17.79 29.54
CA ASN A 165 31.26 -16.66 29.55
C ASN A 165 32.06 -16.51 28.22
N ALA A 166 32.21 -17.58 27.43
CA ALA A 166 32.84 -17.52 26.12
C ALA A 166 31.94 -16.90 25.03
N ASN A 167 30.62 -16.86 25.23
CA ASN A 167 29.67 -16.35 24.23
C ASN A 167 29.95 -14.89 23.88
N THR A 168 30.00 -14.60 22.57
CA THR A 168 30.12 -13.24 22.03
C THR A 168 29.17 -13.08 20.85
N PHE A 169 28.69 -11.86 20.65
CA PHE A 169 27.89 -11.52 19.47
C PHE A 169 28.76 -11.23 18.25
N ILE A 170 28.20 -11.62 17.10
CA ILE A 170 28.59 -11.14 15.79
C ILE A 170 27.36 -10.43 15.21
N LEU A 171 27.49 -9.14 14.95
CA LEU A 171 26.44 -8.27 14.38
C LEU A 171 26.82 -7.87 12.98
N PHE A 172 25.92 -7.96 12.01
CA PHE A 172 26.17 -7.46 10.66
C PHE A 172 24.90 -7.03 9.94
N ASP A 173 25.09 -6.12 8.98
CA ASP A 173 24.07 -5.54 8.12
C ASP A 173 24.45 -5.76 6.65
N VAL A 174 23.47 -6.12 5.82
CA VAL A 174 23.68 -6.27 4.38
C VAL A 174 23.52 -4.91 3.71
N VAL A 175 24.61 -4.41 3.13
CA VAL A 175 24.64 -3.10 2.49
C VAL A 175 23.66 -3.04 1.31
N ASN A 176 22.66 -2.16 1.42
CA ASN A 176 21.66 -1.94 0.37
C ASN A 176 21.03 -3.24 -0.14
N MET A 177 20.58 -4.10 0.75
CA MET A 177 20.11 -5.46 0.44
C MET A 177 19.12 -5.49 -0.74
N TYR A 178 18.07 -4.66 -0.71
CA TYR A 178 17.06 -4.62 -1.79
C TYR A 178 17.71 -4.38 -3.16
N GLY A 179 18.59 -3.37 -3.22
CA GLY A 179 19.25 -3.01 -4.44
C GLY A 179 20.36 -3.96 -4.87
N SER A 180 20.89 -4.77 -3.98
CA SER A 180 22.03 -5.69 -4.25
C SER A 180 21.56 -7.08 -4.68
N ILE A 181 20.31 -7.48 -4.40
CA ILE A 181 19.79 -8.76 -4.87
C ILE A 181 19.67 -8.74 -6.40
N SER A 182 20.41 -9.63 -7.05
CA SER A 182 20.34 -9.85 -8.50
C SER A 182 19.25 -10.86 -8.89
N ASP A 183 18.85 -10.88 -10.17
CA ASP A 183 17.95 -11.89 -10.72
C ASP A 183 18.51 -13.31 -10.52
N LYS A 184 19.83 -13.48 -10.66
CA LYS A 184 20.55 -14.73 -10.41
C LYS A 184 20.38 -15.20 -8.96
N LEU A 185 20.66 -14.32 -7.99
CA LEU A 185 20.54 -14.65 -6.57
C LEU A 185 19.10 -14.98 -6.17
N LEU A 186 18.11 -14.22 -6.67
CA LEU A 186 16.71 -14.54 -6.42
C LEU A 186 16.32 -15.90 -7.03
N LEU A 187 16.78 -16.20 -8.24
CA LEU A 187 16.53 -17.50 -8.88
C LEU A 187 17.16 -18.65 -8.09
N GLU A 188 18.40 -18.52 -7.64
CA GLU A 188 19.07 -19.51 -6.78
C GLU A 188 18.28 -19.77 -5.49
N ALA A 189 17.79 -18.69 -4.84
CA ALA A 189 16.97 -18.80 -3.64
C ALA A 189 15.64 -19.53 -3.92
N LEU A 190 14.98 -19.25 -5.05
CA LEU A 190 13.72 -19.91 -5.45
C LEU A 190 13.95 -21.38 -5.83
N GLN A 191 15.05 -21.70 -6.53
CA GLN A 191 15.44 -23.08 -6.85
C GLN A 191 15.77 -23.88 -5.59
N TRP A 192 16.47 -23.28 -4.62
CA TRP A 192 16.68 -23.90 -3.31
C TRP A 192 15.34 -24.11 -2.59
N ALA A 193 14.47 -23.13 -2.59
CA ALA A 193 13.16 -23.24 -1.97
C ALA A 193 12.28 -24.33 -2.60
N SER A 194 12.38 -24.55 -3.92
CA SER A 194 11.63 -25.60 -4.63
C SER A 194 12.03 -27.02 -4.24
N LYS A 195 13.23 -27.21 -3.66
CA LYS A 195 13.67 -28.49 -3.08
C LYS A 195 13.04 -28.78 -1.72
N ILE A 196 12.52 -27.76 -1.05
CA ILE A 196 11.96 -27.85 0.31
C ILE A 196 10.42 -27.83 0.27
N THR A 197 9.84 -27.02 -0.61
CA THR A 197 8.39 -26.86 -0.73
C THR A 197 7.95 -26.76 -2.18
N LYS A 198 6.67 -27.03 -2.43
CA LYS A 198 6.12 -27.01 -3.79
C LYS A 198 6.07 -25.58 -4.35
N ILE A 199 6.86 -25.32 -5.38
CA ILE A 199 6.85 -24.10 -6.20
C ILE A 199 6.87 -24.54 -7.66
N THR A 200 5.93 -24.05 -8.48
CA THR A 200 5.90 -24.37 -9.92
C THR A 200 6.84 -23.47 -10.71
N LYS A 201 7.18 -23.87 -11.93
CA LYS A 201 8.00 -23.04 -12.84
C LYS A 201 7.31 -21.71 -13.16
N GLU A 202 5.99 -21.75 -13.37
CA GLU A 202 5.15 -20.56 -13.62
C GLU A 202 5.17 -19.61 -12.41
N GLU A 203 5.13 -20.13 -11.18
CA GLU A 203 5.22 -19.31 -9.97
C GLU A 203 6.59 -18.63 -9.85
N ILE A 204 7.68 -19.33 -10.19
CA ILE A 204 9.04 -18.75 -10.24
C ILE A 204 9.09 -17.62 -11.27
N ASP A 205 8.52 -17.85 -12.46
CA ASP A 205 8.47 -16.85 -13.51
C ASP A 205 7.66 -15.63 -13.11
N ILE A 206 6.50 -15.80 -12.46
CA ILE A 206 5.68 -14.71 -11.94
C ILE A 206 6.50 -13.86 -10.96
N ILE A 207 7.20 -14.49 -10.00
CA ILE A 207 8.01 -13.80 -9.01
C ILE A 207 9.11 -12.97 -9.67
N ARG A 208 9.85 -13.54 -10.62
CA ARG A 208 10.95 -12.87 -11.33
C ARG A 208 10.46 -11.72 -12.21
N LYS A 209 9.38 -11.96 -12.94
CA LYS A 209 8.78 -10.95 -13.82
C LYS A 209 8.15 -9.78 -13.02
N ALA A 210 7.67 -10.04 -11.81
CA ALA A 210 7.22 -8.98 -10.90
C ALA A 210 8.33 -8.00 -10.48
N LYS A 211 9.60 -8.35 -10.72
CA LYS A 211 10.77 -7.48 -10.46
C LYS A 211 11.20 -6.67 -11.70
N ARG A 212 10.55 -6.84 -12.84
CA ARG A 212 10.79 -6.00 -14.00
C ARG A 212 10.14 -4.65 -13.77
N SER A 213 10.92 -3.64 -13.46
CA SER A 213 10.42 -2.31 -13.14
C SER A 213 11.30 -1.22 -13.71
N LEU A 214 10.66 -0.07 -13.95
CA LEU A 214 11.31 1.17 -14.34
C LEU A 214 11.17 2.17 -13.22
N LEU A 215 12.14 3.07 -13.09
CA LEU A 215 12.03 4.25 -12.25
C LEU A 215 11.68 5.43 -13.15
N TYR A 216 10.81 6.32 -12.69
CA TYR A 216 10.45 7.55 -13.40
C TYR A 216 10.93 8.76 -12.60
N ASP A 217 11.51 9.74 -13.29
CA ASP A 217 11.80 11.04 -12.68
C ASP A 217 10.54 11.92 -12.58
N ASN A 218 10.68 13.13 -12.06
CA ASN A 218 9.57 14.08 -11.93
C ASN A 218 9.03 14.60 -13.28
N ASN A 219 9.80 14.44 -14.35
CA ASN A 219 9.41 14.81 -15.71
C ASN A 219 8.79 13.63 -16.47
N GLY A 220 8.72 12.44 -15.84
CA GLY A 220 8.18 11.24 -16.47
C GLY A 220 9.19 10.47 -17.31
N ASN A 221 10.47 10.84 -17.33
CA ASN A 221 11.51 10.10 -18.04
C ASN A 221 11.74 8.74 -17.38
N PRO A 222 11.82 7.64 -18.16
CA PRO A 222 12.06 6.31 -17.64
C PRO A 222 13.57 6.04 -17.44
N TYR A 223 13.87 5.34 -16.36
CA TYR A 223 15.22 4.88 -16.03
C TYR A 223 15.20 3.40 -15.68
N VAL A 224 16.30 2.71 -16.01
CA VAL A 224 16.52 1.29 -15.72
C VAL A 224 17.76 1.15 -14.84
N LYS A 225 17.75 0.16 -13.96
CA LYS A 225 18.86 -0.11 -13.05
C LYS A 225 20.12 -0.49 -13.82
N LYS A 226 21.27 0.04 -13.42
CA LYS A 226 22.58 -0.30 -14.00
C LYS A 226 22.92 -1.77 -13.70
N GLY A 227 23.46 -2.47 -14.70
CA GLY A 227 23.98 -3.84 -14.56
C GLY A 227 22.95 -4.96 -14.41
N ASN A 228 21.65 -4.70 -14.34
CA ASN A 228 20.66 -5.70 -13.93
C ASN A 228 19.49 -5.91 -14.89
N LYS A 229 19.63 -5.62 -16.19
CA LYS A 229 18.65 -5.91 -17.26
C LYS A 229 17.18 -5.70 -16.84
N ASN A 230 16.79 -4.53 -16.36
CA ASN A 230 15.46 -4.15 -15.89
C ASN A 230 14.99 -4.84 -14.58
N PHE A 231 15.80 -5.70 -13.98
CA PHE A 231 15.48 -6.34 -12.72
C PHE A 231 15.81 -5.40 -11.56
N ASP A 232 14.83 -5.12 -10.71
CA ASP A 232 15.00 -4.29 -9.52
C ASP A 232 14.04 -4.68 -8.41
N ILE A 233 14.56 -4.99 -7.23
CA ILE A 233 13.75 -5.16 -6.03
C ILE A 233 13.62 -3.81 -5.36
N THR A 234 12.51 -3.12 -5.60
CA THR A 234 12.30 -1.76 -5.09
C THR A 234 11.70 -1.77 -3.69
N MET A 235 12.10 -0.82 -2.84
CA MET A 235 11.54 -0.65 -1.49
C MET A 235 10.04 -0.33 -1.49
N GLY A 236 9.50 0.08 -2.63
CA GLY A 236 8.07 0.39 -2.78
C GLY A 236 7.24 -0.75 -3.37
N SER A 237 7.83 -1.83 -3.87
CA SER A 237 7.11 -2.93 -4.53
C SER A 237 6.21 -3.70 -3.58
N TRP A 238 5.21 -4.40 -4.14
CA TRP A 238 4.25 -5.17 -3.35
C TRP A 238 4.88 -6.35 -2.60
N ASP A 239 5.96 -6.91 -3.11
CA ASP A 239 6.58 -8.15 -2.69
C ASP A 239 8.10 -8.01 -2.44
N GLY A 240 8.59 -6.78 -2.32
CA GLY A 240 10.01 -6.51 -2.08
C GLY A 240 10.51 -7.12 -0.78
N ALA A 241 9.75 -6.95 0.31
CA ALA A 241 10.11 -7.50 1.61
C ALA A 241 10.12 -9.05 1.60
N GLU A 242 9.15 -9.67 0.93
CA GLU A 242 9.08 -11.12 0.79
C GLU A 242 10.22 -11.66 -0.07
N SER A 243 10.63 -10.90 -1.09
CA SER A 243 11.81 -11.24 -1.91
C SER A 243 13.11 -11.18 -1.11
N CYS A 244 13.28 -10.20 -0.24
CA CYS A 244 14.39 -10.16 0.71
C CYS A 244 14.33 -11.33 1.69
N ASN A 245 13.15 -11.67 2.20
CA ASN A 245 12.97 -12.76 3.16
C ASN A 245 13.33 -14.13 2.57
N ILE A 246 12.97 -14.43 1.32
CA ILE A 246 13.33 -15.72 0.70
C ILE A 246 14.83 -15.82 0.46
N VAL A 247 15.47 -14.72 0.06
CA VAL A 247 16.94 -14.65 -0.08
C VAL A 247 17.63 -14.80 1.27
N SER A 248 17.12 -14.16 2.33
CA SER A 248 17.67 -14.32 3.70
C SER A 248 17.56 -15.77 4.19
N LEU A 249 16.47 -16.49 3.91
CA LEU A 249 16.33 -17.91 4.24
C LEU A 249 17.34 -18.76 3.47
N TYR A 250 17.55 -18.48 2.20
CA TYR A 250 18.57 -19.14 1.39
C TYR A 250 19.97 -18.92 1.94
N LEU A 251 20.32 -17.68 2.28
CA LEU A 251 21.60 -17.34 2.89
C LEU A 251 21.78 -17.98 4.28
N LEU A 252 20.72 -18.02 5.10
CA LEU A 252 20.73 -18.77 6.36
C LEU A 252 21.10 -20.25 6.14
N SER A 253 20.61 -20.88 5.07
CA SER A 253 20.98 -22.25 4.75
C SER A 253 22.48 -22.40 4.39
N LYS A 254 23.07 -21.38 3.78
CA LYS A 254 24.49 -21.38 3.37
C LYS A 254 25.47 -21.23 4.53
N VAL A 255 25.03 -20.59 5.61
CA VAL A 255 25.89 -20.32 6.77
C VAL A 255 25.78 -21.36 7.90
N GLN A 256 24.90 -22.38 7.76
CA GLN A 256 24.68 -23.40 8.80
C GLN A 256 25.96 -24.17 9.16
N HIS A 257 26.82 -24.46 8.20
CA HIS A 257 28.08 -25.17 8.40
C HIS A 257 29.07 -24.42 9.30
N LEU A 258 28.87 -23.13 9.51
CA LEU A 258 29.73 -22.33 10.39
C LEU A 258 29.51 -22.62 11.88
N LYS A 259 28.45 -23.38 12.22
CA LYS A 259 28.06 -23.74 13.60
C LYS A 259 27.91 -22.53 14.52
N LEU A 260 27.39 -21.43 13.97
CA LEU A 260 26.99 -20.23 14.72
C LEU A 260 25.48 -20.30 15.03
N ASN A 261 25.10 -19.86 16.21
CA ASN A 261 23.67 -19.63 16.48
C ASN A 261 23.27 -18.29 15.87
N ILE A 262 22.79 -18.33 14.62
CA ILE A 262 22.60 -17.17 13.76
C ILE A 262 21.14 -17.00 13.39
N GLY A 263 20.71 -15.75 13.28
CA GLY A 263 19.39 -15.38 12.78
C GLY A 263 19.41 -14.08 11.98
N ALA A 264 18.30 -13.81 11.30
CA ALA A 264 18.16 -12.67 10.41
C ALA A 264 16.80 -11.98 10.57
N TYR A 265 16.79 -10.66 10.46
CA TYR A 265 15.64 -9.81 10.28
C TYR A 265 15.86 -8.91 9.07
N MET A 266 15.38 -9.33 7.89
CA MET A 266 15.65 -8.68 6.59
C MET A 266 17.15 -8.50 6.33
N ASP A 267 17.64 -7.26 6.39
CA ASP A 267 19.03 -6.85 6.19
C ASP A 267 19.89 -6.93 7.45
N ASP A 268 19.27 -6.91 8.64
CA ASP A 268 19.93 -6.99 9.94
C ASP A 268 20.17 -8.45 10.38
N TRP A 269 21.39 -8.82 10.73
CA TRP A 269 21.77 -10.17 11.13
C TRP A 269 22.48 -10.17 12.48
N LEU A 270 22.21 -11.20 13.27
CA LEU A 270 22.83 -11.37 14.58
C LEU A 270 23.17 -12.84 14.79
N ALA A 271 24.38 -13.09 15.27
CA ALA A 271 24.81 -14.43 15.65
C ALA A 271 25.47 -14.43 17.04
N VAL A 272 25.45 -15.59 17.69
CA VAL A 272 26.25 -15.88 18.89
C VAL A 272 27.30 -16.91 18.54
N SER A 273 28.53 -16.62 18.93
CA SER A 273 29.70 -17.47 18.82
C SER A 273 30.15 -17.88 20.23
N SER A 274 30.33 -19.17 20.45
CA SER A 274 30.95 -19.72 21.66
C SER A 274 32.45 -20.04 21.47
N PHE A 275 32.99 -19.67 20.32
CA PHE A 275 34.39 -19.90 19.99
C PHE A 275 35.30 -18.82 20.60
N LYS A 276 36.60 -19.15 20.74
CA LYS A 276 37.64 -18.17 21.11
C LYS A 276 37.66 -16.99 20.13
N PRO A 277 38.04 -15.76 20.54
CA PRO A 277 37.99 -14.56 19.71
C PRO A 277 38.69 -14.72 18.35
N ARG A 278 39.84 -15.38 18.30
CA ARG A 278 40.58 -15.65 17.03
C ARG A 278 39.75 -16.51 16.05
N VAL A 279 39.03 -17.52 16.54
CA VAL A 279 38.18 -18.38 15.72
C VAL A 279 36.93 -17.60 15.29
N THR A 280 36.35 -16.80 16.16
CA THR A 280 35.25 -15.91 15.84
C THR A 280 35.60 -14.96 14.70
N GLU A 281 36.82 -14.38 14.70
CA GLU A 281 37.30 -13.55 13.59
C GLU A 281 37.49 -14.34 12.28
N GLN A 282 37.87 -15.61 12.35
CA GLN A 282 37.88 -16.49 11.16
C GLN A 282 36.49 -16.74 10.64
N LYS A 283 35.47 -16.98 11.52
CA LYS A 283 34.07 -17.14 11.14
C LYS A 283 33.50 -15.87 10.51
N LYS A 284 33.86 -14.70 11.03
CA LYS A 284 33.55 -13.40 10.44
C LYS A 284 34.04 -13.29 9.00
N LYS A 285 35.31 -13.66 8.75
CA LYS A 285 35.88 -13.68 7.38
C LYS A 285 35.12 -14.65 6.45
N GLN A 286 34.76 -15.84 6.97
CA GLN A 286 33.96 -16.81 6.22
C GLN A 286 32.57 -16.27 5.87
N LEU A 287 31.89 -15.57 6.79
CA LEU A 287 30.62 -14.89 6.51
C LEU A 287 30.81 -13.87 5.38
N CYS A 288 31.82 -13.00 5.45
CA CYS A 288 32.13 -12.04 4.38
C CYS A 288 32.31 -12.73 3.02
N ALA A 289 33.05 -13.84 2.97
CA ALA A 289 33.29 -14.58 1.74
C ALA A 289 32.00 -15.17 1.15
N ILE A 290 31.14 -15.79 1.98
CA ILE A 290 29.85 -16.36 1.54
C ILE A 290 28.94 -15.27 0.97
N PHE A 291 28.78 -14.13 1.65
CA PHE A 291 27.95 -13.04 1.14
C PHE A 291 28.51 -12.43 -0.15
N LYS A 292 29.84 -12.27 -0.23
CA LYS A 292 30.52 -11.77 -1.43
C LYS A 292 30.35 -12.69 -2.64
N GLU A 293 30.40 -14.01 -2.44
CA GLU A 293 30.13 -15.04 -3.47
C GLU A 293 28.73 -14.84 -4.08
N HIS A 294 27.75 -14.46 -3.27
CA HIS A 294 26.39 -14.15 -3.72
C HIS A 294 26.18 -12.68 -4.15
N GLY A 295 27.27 -11.92 -4.35
CA GLY A 295 27.23 -10.54 -4.82
C GLY A 295 26.75 -9.52 -3.79
N LEU A 296 26.77 -9.88 -2.51
CA LEU A 296 26.35 -9.02 -1.39
C LEU A 296 27.55 -8.52 -0.59
N GLN A 297 27.46 -7.29 -0.10
CA GLN A 297 28.42 -6.73 0.84
C GLN A 297 27.78 -6.66 2.23
N ILE A 298 28.57 -6.95 3.27
CA ILE A 298 28.15 -6.84 4.65
C ILE A 298 29.11 -5.95 5.43
N VAL A 299 28.55 -5.18 6.37
CA VAL A 299 29.32 -4.51 7.43
C VAL A 299 29.15 -5.36 8.68
N ILE A 300 30.25 -5.86 9.23
CA ILE A 300 30.23 -6.88 10.26
C ILE A 300 31.20 -6.55 11.40
N GLU A 301 30.70 -6.70 12.63
CA GLU A 301 31.42 -6.57 13.87
C GLU A 301 31.33 -7.87 14.68
N ALA A 302 32.35 -8.18 15.45
CA ALA A 302 32.39 -9.42 16.22
C ALA A 302 32.98 -9.19 17.62
N ASN A 303 32.89 -10.23 18.47
CA ASN A 303 33.43 -10.25 19.83
C ASN A 303 32.76 -9.26 20.79
N HIS A 304 31.51 -8.87 20.55
CA HIS A 304 30.76 -8.01 21.44
C HIS A 304 30.04 -8.82 22.52
N LYS A 305 30.04 -8.31 23.74
CA LYS A 305 29.22 -8.85 24.85
C LYS A 305 27.84 -8.21 24.88
N LYS A 306 27.72 -7.00 24.36
CA LYS A 306 26.51 -6.20 24.35
C LYS A 306 26.29 -5.60 22.99
N VAL A 307 25.06 -5.69 22.46
CA VAL A 307 24.69 -5.17 21.12
C VAL A 307 23.31 -4.53 21.12
N ASN A 308 23.14 -3.54 20.26
CA ASN A 308 21.84 -2.99 19.94
C ASN A 308 21.31 -3.67 18.67
N PHE A 309 20.18 -4.34 18.78
CA PHE A 309 19.54 -5.01 17.65
C PHE A 309 18.06 -4.69 17.61
N LEU A 310 17.57 -4.17 16.48
CA LEU A 310 16.24 -3.61 16.32
C LEU A 310 15.95 -2.50 17.35
N ASP A 311 14.97 -2.70 18.24
CA ASP A 311 14.59 -1.77 19.33
C ASP A 311 14.94 -2.31 20.73
N ILE A 312 15.93 -3.22 20.79
CA ILE A 312 16.41 -3.80 22.04
C ILE A 312 17.94 -3.79 22.12
N THR A 313 18.46 -3.66 23.32
CA THR A 313 19.85 -3.95 23.66
C THR A 313 19.89 -5.32 24.32
N LEU A 314 20.78 -6.19 23.86
CA LEU A 314 21.04 -7.53 24.40
C LEU A 314 22.40 -7.56 25.07
N ASP A 315 22.49 -8.16 26.26
CA ASP A 315 23.72 -8.26 27.04
C ASP A 315 23.96 -9.71 27.47
N LEU A 316 24.98 -10.35 26.92
CA LEU A 316 25.34 -11.74 27.22
C LEU A 316 25.97 -11.88 28.62
N THR A 317 26.54 -10.81 29.19
CA THR A 317 27.21 -10.87 30.48
C THR A 317 26.20 -11.00 31.63
N SER A 318 25.09 -10.28 31.51
CA SER A 318 24.04 -10.24 32.53
C SER A 318 22.80 -11.07 32.17
N GLY A 319 22.71 -11.56 30.93
CA GLY A 319 21.50 -12.20 30.42
C GLY A 319 20.31 -11.24 30.27
N VAL A 320 20.54 -9.93 30.40
CA VAL A 320 19.51 -8.88 30.40
C VAL A 320 19.26 -8.37 28.98
N TYR A 321 18.02 -8.08 28.68
CA TYR A 321 17.62 -7.29 27.51
C TYR A 321 16.81 -6.08 27.94
N GLN A 322 17.02 -4.96 27.23
CA GLN A 322 16.40 -3.69 27.57
C GLN A 322 15.98 -2.92 26.33
N PRO A 323 14.99 -2.00 26.43
CA PRO A 323 14.61 -1.12 25.33
C PRO A 323 15.79 -0.32 24.78
N TYR A 324 15.88 -0.24 23.47
CA TYR A 324 16.84 0.62 22.77
C TYR A 324 16.08 1.60 21.88
N THR A 325 16.42 2.87 22.01
CA THR A 325 15.95 3.94 21.15
C THR A 325 17.15 4.55 20.44
N LYS A 326 17.09 4.67 19.11
CA LYS A 326 18.17 5.30 18.33
C LYS A 326 18.42 6.72 18.81
N PRO A 327 19.67 7.20 18.80
CA PRO A 327 19.97 8.62 19.03
C PRO A 327 19.09 9.50 18.13
N ASN A 328 18.64 10.65 18.63
CA ASN A 328 17.77 11.61 17.95
C ASN A 328 16.35 11.10 17.58
N ALA A 329 15.97 9.89 17.99
CA ALA A 329 14.60 9.42 17.80
C ALA A 329 13.69 10.03 18.86
N ASN A 330 12.70 10.83 18.43
CA ASN A 330 11.70 11.41 19.31
C ASN A 330 10.49 10.47 19.42
N ILE A 331 10.18 10.04 20.64
CA ILE A 331 9.01 9.19 20.92
C ILE A 331 7.77 10.10 20.92
N LYS A 332 6.87 9.89 19.97
CA LYS A 332 5.60 10.63 19.88
C LYS A 332 4.44 9.68 19.67
N TYR A 333 3.34 9.98 20.35
CA TYR A 333 2.09 9.22 20.24
C TYR A 333 0.96 10.04 19.65
N VAL A 334 -0.09 9.36 19.19
CA VAL A 334 -1.33 10.01 18.75
C VAL A 334 -1.97 10.71 19.94
N HIS A 335 -2.17 12.01 19.84
CA HIS A 335 -2.75 12.82 20.91
C HIS A 335 -4.20 12.42 21.19
N ILE A 336 -4.63 12.42 22.45
CA ILE A 336 -5.98 12.02 22.86
C ILE A 336 -7.08 12.86 22.21
N GLN A 337 -6.81 14.14 21.92
CA GLN A 337 -7.74 15.06 21.24
C GLN A 337 -7.72 14.93 19.71
N SER A 338 -6.90 14.05 19.16
CA SER A 338 -6.84 13.86 17.70
C SER A 338 -8.11 13.20 17.15
N ASN A 339 -8.46 13.52 15.91
CA ASN A 339 -9.65 12.96 15.23
C ASN A 339 -9.39 11.52 14.74
N HIS A 340 -9.10 10.63 15.70
CA HIS A 340 -8.91 9.19 15.47
C HIS A 340 -10.07 8.39 16.08
N PRO A 341 -10.38 7.19 15.50
CA PRO A 341 -11.37 6.29 16.08
C PRO A 341 -11.12 6.04 17.57
N PRO A 342 -12.19 6.03 18.42
CA PRO A 342 -12.04 5.93 19.87
C PRO A 342 -11.22 4.73 20.33
N ASN A 343 -11.35 3.59 19.65
CA ASN A 343 -10.60 2.37 19.99
C ASN A 343 -9.08 2.54 19.85
N ILE A 344 -8.61 3.37 18.91
CA ILE A 344 -7.17 3.66 18.75
C ILE A 344 -6.69 4.42 19.99
N LYS A 345 -7.38 5.50 20.34
CA LYS A 345 -7.04 6.34 21.51
C LYS A 345 -7.11 5.56 22.80
N LYS A 346 -8.18 4.79 23.01
CA LYS A 346 -8.39 3.97 24.24
C LYS A 346 -7.30 2.90 24.46
N ASN A 347 -6.89 2.24 23.37
CA ASN A 347 -5.96 1.11 23.48
C ASN A 347 -4.48 1.52 23.42
N LEU A 348 -4.18 2.75 23.00
CA LEU A 348 -2.79 3.20 22.80
C LEU A 348 -1.95 3.10 24.08
N PRO A 349 -2.35 3.65 25.26
CA PRO A 349 -1.52 3.58 26.46
C PRO A 349 -1.24 2.13 26.89
N LYS A 350 -2.25 1.27 26.87
CA LYS A 350 -2.10 -0.16 27.18
C LYS A 350 -1.14 -0.86 26.21
N ASN A 351 -1.21 -0.53 24.93
CA ASN A 351 -0.31 -1.11 23.92
C ASN A 351 1.15 -0.66 24.15
N VAL A 352 1.36 0.60 24.54
CA VAL A 352 2.68 1.12 24.90
C VAL A 352 3.21 0.38 26.12
N ASN A 353 2.39 0.24 27.19
CA ASN A 353 2.76 -0.47 28.39
C ASN A 353 3.15 -1.93 28.11
N ASN A 354 2.30 -2.64 27.37
CA ASN A 354 2.56 -4.03 26.99
C ASN A 354 3.83 -4.17 26.14
N ARG A 355 4.08 -3.22 25.22
CA ARG A 355 5.30 -3.24 24.41
C ARG A 355 6.53 -3.03 25.26
N LEU A 356 6.54 -2.00 26.12
CA LEU A 356 7.66 -1.70 26.98
C LEU A 356 7.95 -2.86 27.95
N SER A 357 6.91 -3.47 28.55
CA SER A 357 7.06 -4.65 29.41
C SER A 357 7.68 -5.83 28.66
N LYS A 358 7.30 -6.08 27.40
CA LYS A 358 7.85 -7.17 26.59
C LYS A 358 9.33 -7.03 26.28
N ILE A 359 9.78 -5.79 26.04
CA ILE A 359 11.19 -5.51 25.68
C ILE A 359 12.05 -5.16 26.90
N SER A 360 11.52 -5.31 28.11
CA SER A 360 12.24 -5.18 29.39
C SER A 360 12.33 -6.55 30.06
N SER A 361 13.51 -6.97 30.44
CA SER A 361 13.75 -8.29 31.03
C SER A 361 13.12 -8.45 32.43
N ASN A 362 13.02 -7.36 33.19
CA ASN A 362 12.46 -7.30 34.54
C ASN A 362 11.91 -5.91 34.86
N SER A 363 11.37 -5.74 36.08
CA SER A 363 10.78 -4.46 36.53
C SER A 363 11.81 -3.34 36.66
N GLU A 364 13.02 -3.61 37.11
CA GLU A 364 14.08 -2.60 37.27
C GLU A 364 14.47 -2.00 35.90
N VAL A 365 14.64 -2.86 34.88
CA VAL A 365 14.92 -2.46 33.52
C VAL A 365 13.76 -1.65 32.93
N PHE A 366 12.54 -2.06 33.22
CA PHE A 366 11.35 -1.34 32.81
C PHE A 366 11.31 0.07 33.42
N ASP A 367 11.56 0.17 34.75
CA ASP A 367 11.48 1.45 35.45
C ASP A 367 12.59 2.42 35.00
N LYS A 368 13.78 1.91 34.71
CA LYS A 368 14.87 2.70 34.09
C LYS A 368 14.51 3.22 32.68
N ALA A 369 13.81 2.41 31.89
CA ALA A 369 13.44 2.76 30.52
C ALA A 369 12.16 3.62 30.43
N LYS A 370 11.28 3.57 31.43
CA LYS A 370 9.96 4.20 31.47
C LYS A 370 9.91 5.71 31.22
N PRO A 371 10.83 6.56 31.78
CA PRO A 371 10.66 8.02 31.76
C PRO A 371 10.35 8.63 30.39
N PRO A 372 11.10 8.34 29.30
CA PRO A 372 10.82 8.95 27.99
C PRO A 372 9.48 8.49 27.39
N TYR A 373 9.04 7.26 27.66
CA TYR A 373 7.75 6.75 27.19
C TYR A 373 6.59 7.38 27.95
N GLN A 374 6.76 7.56 29.27
CA GLN A 374 5.76 8.23 30.12
C GLN A 374 5.63 9.71 29.76
N ALA A 375 6.74 10.41 29.57
CA ALA A 375 6.73 11.81 29.12
C ALA A 375 5.98 11.95 27.79
N ALA A 376 6.25 11.09 26.82
CA ALA A 376 5.57 11.10 25.53
C ALA A 376 4.06 10.80 25.62
N LEU A 377 3.63 9.95 26.57
CA LEU A 377 2.20 9.72 26.81
C LEU A 377 1.54 10.95 27.47
N ASN A 378 2.22 11.58 28.43
CA ASN A 378 1.73 12.79 29.10
C ASN A 378 1.61 13.96 28.11
N GLU A 379 2.63 14.15 27.24
CA GLU A 379 2.60 15.14 26.14
C GLU A 379 1.43 14.90 25.19
N ALA A 380 1.11 13.62 24.92
CA ALA A 380 -0.05 13.25 24.10
C ALA A 380 -1.39 13.33 24.84
N GLY A 381 -1.43 13.83 26.09
CA GLY A 381 -2.64 14.11 26.89
C GLY A 381 -3.23 12.88 27.59
N TYR A 382 -2.47 11.78 27.74
CA TYR A 382 -2.94 10.60 28.47
C TYR A 382 -2.52 10.65 29.94
N SER A 383 -3.46 10.37 30.83
CA SER A 383 -3.22 10.24 32.30
C SER A 383 -2.86 8.82 32.72
N PHE A 384 -2.48 7.95 31.78
CA PHE A 384 -2.14 6.57 32.05
C PHE A 384 -0.71 6.46 32.61
N ASN A 385 -0.57 5.75 33.75
CA ASN A 385 0.73 5.50 34.35
C ASN A 385 1.26 4.13 33.94
N LEU A 386 2.44 4.10 33.31
CA LEU A 386 3.11 2.88 32.88
C LEU A 386 3.57 2.05 34.09
N ARG A 387 3.29 0.73 34.06
CA ARG A 387 3.66 -0.24 35.09
C ARG A 387 4.11 -1.54 34.44
N PHE A 388 5.13 -2.17 34.99
CA PHE A 388 5.60 -3.46 34.47
C PHE A 388 4.49 -4.52 34.55
N ASP A 389 4.23 -5.20 33.43
CA ASP A 389 3.25 -6.28 33.31
C ASP A 389 3.97 -7.59 33.00
N GLN A 390 4.12 -8.43 34.03
CA GLN A 390 4.81 -9.71 33.94
C GLN A 390 4.10 -10.69 32.98
N ASN A 391 2.77 -10.64 32.90
CA ASN A 391 2.01 -11.46 31.94
C ASN A 391 2.26 -11.03 30.49
N ALA A 392 2.41 -9.74 30.24
CA ALA A 392 2.80 -9.24 28.92
C ALA A 392 4.25 -9.63 28.59
N ALA A 393 5.18 -9.54 29.56
CA ALA A 393 6.59 -9.89 29.40
C ALA A 393 6.81 -11.39 29.16
N SER A 394 6.01 -12.27 29.78
CA SER A 394 6.09 -13.72 29.62
C SER A 394 5.35 -14.29 28.43
N SER A 395 4.39 -13.52 27.83
CA SER A 395 3.62 -14.00 26.68
C SER A 395 4.50 -14.11 25.43
N SER A 396 4.84 -15.33 25.01
CA SER A 396 5.49 -15.57 23.74
C SER A 396 4.57 -15.26 22.56
N SER A 397 5.13 -14.81 21.42
CA SER A 397 4.37 -14.56 20.19
C SER A 397 3.70 -15.83 19.64
N ASP A 398 4.16 -17.01 20.04
CA ASP A 398 3.62 -18.30 19.61
C ASP A 398 2.41 -18.74 20.45
N ASP A 399 2.24 -18.28 21.68
CA ASP A 399 1.09 -18.61 22.54
C ASP A 399 -0.20 -17.92 22.09
N GLN A 400 -0.11 -16.88 21.30
CA GLN A 400 -1.25 -16.33 20.57
C GLN A 400 -1.53 -17.13 19.28
N LYS A 401 -1.61 -18.45 19.33
CA LYS A 401 -2.42 -19.21 18.37
C LYS A 401 -3.86 -18.74 18.54
N LYS A 402 -4.12 -17.54 18.02
CA LYS A 402 -5.48 -17.05 17.82
C LYS A 402 -6.20 -18.17 17.12
N ARG A 403 -7.15 -18.81 17.80
CA ARG A 403 -8.11 -19.75 17.21
C ARG A 403 -8.50 -19.14 15.86
N LYS A 404 -8.03 -19.73 14.76
CA LYS A 404 -8.38 -19.28 13.42
C LYS A 404 -9.89 -19.27 13.36
N ARG A 405 -10.49 -18.09 13.48
CA ARG A 405 -11.92 -17.94 13.29
C ARG A 405 -12.19 -18.38 11.86
N SER A 406 -12.75 -19.55 11.68
CA SER A 406 -13.07 -20.15 10.38
C SER A 406 -14.14 -19.36 9.60
N ARG A 407 -14.73 -18.34 10.21
CA ARG A 407 -15.76 -17.51 9.61
C ARG A 407 -15.15 -16.37 8.82
N LYS A 408 -15.50 -16.26 7.54
CA LYS A 408 -15.20 -15.08 6.72
C LYS A 408 -15.88 -13.87 7.35
N VAL A 409 -15.07 -12.93 7.86
CA VAL A 409 -15.55 -11.65 8.40
C VAL A 409 -15.42 -10.60 7.30
N THR A 410 -16.52 -9.91 7.01
CA THR A 410 -16.56 -8.75 6.12
C THR A 410 -16.49 -7.48 6.98
N TYR A 411 -15.55 -6.60 6.65
CA TYR A 411 -15.41 -5.33 7.34
C TYR A 411 -16.06 -4.21 6.52
N TRP A 412 -16.89 -3.42 7.18
CA TRP A 412 -17.31 -2.12 6.67
C TRP A 412 -16.42 -1.03 7.28
N ASN A 413 -15.71 -0.27 6.43
CA ASN A 413 -14.68 0.69 6.84
C ASN A 413 -15.08 2.13 6.51
N PRO A 414 -16.09 2.72 7.17
CA PRO A 414 -16.40 4.12 6.97
C PRO A 414 -15.31 5.01 7.57
N PRO A 415 -15.10 6.23 7.03
CA PRO A 415 -14.21 7.20 7.65
C PRO A 415 -14.77 7.64 9.00
N TRP A 416 -13.88 7.76 9.99
CA TRP A 416 -14.21 8.32 11.30
C TRP A 416 -14.15 9.84 11.26
N SER A 417 -15.16 10.50 11.83
CA SER A 417 -15.10 11.94 12.16
C SER A 417 -15.79 12.21 13.48
N GLU A 418 -15.16 12.98 14.34
CA GLU A 418 -15.76 13.45 15.61
C GLU A 418 -16.90 14.45 15.38
N ASP A 419 -17.01 15.02 14.18
CA ASP A 419 -18.12 15.89 13.79
C ASP A 419 -19.43 15.12 13.63
N VAL A 420 -19.37 13.80 13.37
CA VAL A 420 -20.56 12.95 13.23
C VAL A 420 -20.95 12.43 14.61
N LYS A 421 -22.06 12.94 15.16
CA LYS A 421 -22.58 12.58 16.49
C LYS A 421 -23.39 11.28 16.47
N THR A 422 -23.97 10.94 15.35
CA THR A 422 -24.68 9.67 15.18
C THR A 422 -23.75 8.50 15.42
N HIS A 423 -24.13 7.56 16.29
CA HIS A 423 -23.41 6.31 16.51
C HIS A 423 -23.53 5.38 15.31
N LEU A 424 -22.84 5.74 14.22
CA LEU A 424 -22.92 5.09 12.91
C LEU A 424 -22.77 3.57 12.98
N GLY A 425 -21.89 3.08 13.84
CA GLY A 425 -21.69 1.64 14.03
C GLY A 425 -22.89 0.94 14.67
N LYS A 426 -23.54 1.57 15.64
CA LYS A 426 -24.74 1.04 16.29
C LYS A 426 -25.91 1.00 15.31
N GLU A 427 -26.12 2.08 14.57
CA GLU A 427 -27.20 2.18 13.58
C GLU A 427 -26.99 1.19 12.42
N PHE A 428 -25.76 1.06 11.95
CA PHE A 428 -25.41 0.08 10.91
C PHE A 428 -25.68 -1.36 11.36
N LEU A 429 -25.26 -1.74 12.57
CA LEU A 429 -25.51 -3.09 13.09
C LEU A 429 -27.00 -3.34 13.36
N LYS A 430 -27.75 -2.31 13.75
CA LYS A 430 -29.22 -2.37 13.87
C LYS A 430 -29.85 -2.62 12.49
N LEU A 431 -29.43 -1.87 11.48
CA LEU A 431 -29.87 -2.05 10.11
C LEU A 431 -29.60 -3.49 9.60
N ILE A 432 -28.38 -4.01 9.83
CA ILE A 432 -28.05 -5.39 9.46
C ILE A 432 -28.99 -6.40 10.14
N LYS A 433 -29.26 -6.23 11.42
CA LYS A 433 -30.16 -7.11 12.19
C LYS A 433 -31.59 -7.07 11.63
N THR A 434 -32.07 -5.87 11.28
CA THR A 434 -33.45 -5.68 10.76
C THR A 434 -33.59 -6.19 9.32
N SER A 435 -32.59 -5.90 8.46
CA SER A 435 -32.64 -6.29 7.04
C SER A 435 -32.33 -7.77 6.80
N PHE A 436 -31.63 -8.43 7.72
CA PHE A 436 -31.23 -9.83 7.60
C PHE A 436 -31.58 -10.60 8.89
N PRO A 437 -32.88 -10.81 9.19
CA PRO A 437 -33.32 -11.59 10.35
C PRO A 437 -32.88 -13.06 10.22
N PRO A 438 -32.95 -13.87 11.29
CA PRO A 438 -32.48 -15.27 11.30
C PRO A 438 -33.04 -16.17 10.18
N ASN A 439 -34.26 -15.93 9.76
CA ASN A 439 -34.93 -16.65 8.66
C ASN A 439 -34.54 -16.13 7.26
N HIS A 440 -33.80 -15.03 7.17
CA HIS A 440 -33.38 -14.48 5.88
C HIS A 440 -32.31 -15.35 5.22
N LYS A 441 -32.41 -15.62 3.91
CA LYS A 441 -31.46 -16.47 3.14
C LYS A 441 -30.00 -16.06 3.24
N LEU A 442 -29.73 -14.78 3.48
CA LEU A 442 -28.37 -14.22 3.62
C LEU A 442 -27.91 -14.11 5.08
N TYR A 443 -28.69 -14.54 6.06
CA TYR A 443 -28.33 -14.42 7.48
C TYR A 443 -26.98 -15.04 7.81
N LYS A 444 -26.62 -16.18 7.20
CA LYS A 444 -25.31 -16.84 7.41
C LYS A 444 -24.14 -15.95 7.03
N VAL A 445 -24.32 -15.02 6.08
CA VAL A 445 -23.28 -14.10 5.57
C VAL A 445 -23.43 -12.70 6.16
N CYS A 446 -24.68 -12.24 6.39
CA CYS A 446 -25.00 -10.89 6.83
C CYS A 446 -25.58 -10.92 8.25
N ASN A 447 -24.75 -11.03 9.26
CA ASN A 447 -25.15 -10.94 10.66
C ASN A 447 -24.05 -10.27 11.50
N ARG A 448 -24.34 -9.97 12.76
CA ARG A 448 -23.41 -9.30 13.68
C ARG A 448 -22.07 -10.03 13.89
N ASN A 449 -22.01 -11.34 13.65
CA ASN A 449 -20.79 -12.12 13.83
C ASN A 449 -19.89 -12.10 12.58
N THR A 450 -20.47 -11.97 11.40
CA THR A 450 -19.79 -12.00 10.10
C THR A 450 -19.54 -10.61 9.54
N ILE A 451 -20.34 -9.60 9.91
CA ILE A 451 -20.12 -8.20 9.53
C ILE A 451 -19.57 -7.43 10.74
N LYS A 452 -18.46 -6.77 10.54
CA LYS A 452 -17.79 -5.96 11.56
C LYS A 452 -17.56 -4.55 11.04
N LEU A 453 -17.70 -3.58 11.95
CA LEU A 453 -17.33 -2.20 11.70
C LEU A 453 -15.85 -2.01 12.04
N SER A 454 -15.12 -1.37 11.15
CA SER A 454 -13.75 -0.91 11.38
C SER A 454 -13.61 0.48 10.77
N TYR A 455 -13.49 1.49 11.60
CA TYR A 455 -13.34 2.85 11.09
C TYR A 455 -11.97 3.04 10.44
N SER A 456 -11.93 3.75 9.31
CA SER A 456 -10.72 4.30 8.72
C SER A 456 -10.43 5.70 9.26
N CYS A 457 -9.16 6.06 9.34
CA CYS A 457 -8.76 7.43 9.68
C CYS A 457 -8.97 8.36 8.50
N LEU A 458 -9.26 9.62 8.77
CA LEU A 458 -9.22 10.69 7.78
C LEU A 458 -7.78 10.91 7.27
N PRO A 459 -7.59 11.59 6.11
CA PRO A 459 -6.27 12.01 5.66
C PRO A 459 -5.50 12.75 6.76
N ASN A 460 -4.23 12.41 6.91
CA ASN A 460 -3.33 12.99 7.90
C ASN A 460 -2.39 14.04 7.28
N MET A 461 -1.60 14.72 8.10
CA MET A 461 -0.63 15.73 7.67
C MET A 461 0.31 15.25 6.56
N LYS A 462 0.69 13.95 6.54
CA LYS A 462 1.51 13.38 5.45
C LYS A 462 0.83 13.53 4.08
N VAL A 463 -0.49 13.42 4.01
CA VAL A 463 -1.24 13.60 2.77
C VAL A 463 -1.22 15.08 2.34
N GLU A 464 -1.34 16.00 3.28
CA GLU A 464 -1.29 17.44 2.99
C GLU A 464 0.11 17.87 2.53
N VAL A 465 1.17 17.39 3.19
CA VAL A 465 2.56 17.57 2.75
C VAL A 465 2.76 16.99 1.33
N SER A 466 2.25 15.79 1.05
CA SER A 466 2.37 15.19 -0.28
C SER A 466 1.66 16.00 -1.38
N LYS A 467 0.49 16.56 -1.08
CA LYS A 467 -0.23 17.44 -2.00
C LYS A 467 0.55 18.75 -2.24
N HIS A 468 1.07 19.33 -1.16
CA HIS A 468 1.90 20.53 -1.22
C HIS A 468 3.14 20.28 -2.09
N ASN A 469 3.93 19.27 -1.79
CA ASN A 469 5.12 18.93 -2.56
C ASN A 469 4.80 18.69 -4.06
N SER A 470 3.67 18.03 -4.35
CA SER A 470 3.23 17.82 -5.74
C SER A 470 2.90 19.15 -6.44
N LYS A 471 2.35 20.13 -5.71
CA LYS A 471 2.07 21.47 -6.24
C LYS A 471 3.37 22.23 -6.51
N VAL A 472 4.31 22.24 -5.55
CA VAL A 472 5.61 22.92 -5.70
C VAL A 472 6.43 22.33 -6.85
N LEU A 473 6.48 20.99 -6.99
CA LEU A 473 7.19 20.34 -8.08
C LEU A 473 6.61 20.68 -9.46
N LYS A 474 5.29 20.87 -9.55
CA LYS A 474 4.61 21.24 -10.79
C LYS A 474 4.66 22.75 -11.07
N ALA A 475 4.86 23.59 -10.06
CA ALA A 475 4.98 25.03 -10.25
C ALA A 475 6.26 25.34 -11.05
N GLY A 476 6.11 26.18 -12.14
CA GLY A 476 7.21 26.56 -13.03
C GLY A 476 7.57 25.51 -14.12
N ALA A 477 6.94 24.33 -14.14
CA ALA A 477 6.75 23.69 -15.45
C ALA A 477 5.74 24.57 -16.17
N ALA A 478 6.16 25.26 -17.25
CA ALA A 478 5.21 25.86 -18.17
C ALA A 478 4.28 24.72 -18.57
N VAL A 479 3.10 24.74 -18.01
CA VAL A 479 2.03 23.88 -18.45
C VAL A 479 1.47 24.59 -19.67
N ASP A 480 2.10 24.36 -20.79
CA ASP A 480 1.28 23.89 -21.88
C ASP A 480 0.60 22.65 -21.32
N ALA A 481 -0.55 22.82 -20.69
CA ALA A 481 -1.41 21.70 -20.38
C ALA A 481 -1.56 21.00 -21.73
N PRO A 482 -1.07 19.75 -21.87
CA PRO A 482 -1.16 19.09 -23.16
C PRO A 482 -2.62 19.20 -23.51
N GLU A 483 -2.92 19.83 -24.63
CA GLU A 483 -4.30 19.93 -25.12
C GLU A 483 -4.84 18.53 -24.96
N LYS A 484 -5.87 18.40 -24.11
CA LYS A 484 -6.36 17.07 -23.76
C LYS A 484 -6.70 16.38 -25.06
N PRO A 485 -6.16 15.18 -25.34
CA PRO A 485 -6.12 14.65 -26.68
C PRO A 485 -7.54 14.54 -27.25
N CYS A 486 -7.77 15.28 -28.31
CA CYS A 486 -8.98 15.29 -29.12
C CYS A 486 -8.58 15.20 -30.59
N ASP A 487 -9.07 14.17 -31.28
CA ASP A 487 -8.86 13.97 -32.72
C ASP A 487 -10.07 14.44 -33.56
N CYS A 488 -10.94 15.26 -33.00
CA CYS A 488 -12.04 15.86 -33.74
C CYS A 488 -11.51 16.88 -34.75
N ARG A 489 -11.98 16.79 -35.99
CA ARG A 489 -11.59 17.74 -37.07
C ARG A 489 -11.94 19.18 -36.68
N ASP A 490 -13.07 19.36 -36.03
CA ASP A 490 -13.52 20.61 -35.47
C ASP A 490 -13.70 20.47 -33.94
N LYS A 491 -13.04 21.33 -33.18
CA LYS A 491 -13.12 21.33 -31.70
C LYS A 491 -14.52 21.72 -31.21
N SER A 492 -15.28 22.51 -31.99
CA SER A 492 -16.65 22.89 -31.67
C SER A 492 -17.61 21.70 -31.73
N SER A 493 -17.31 20.71 -32.57
CA SER A 493 -18.10 19.48 -32.70
C SER A 493 -17.70 18.39 -31.70
N CYS A 494 -16.72 18.67 -30.83
CA CYS A 494 -16.27 17.71 -29.80
C CYS A 494 -17.32 17.51 -28.70
N PRO A 495 -17.74 16.28 -28.42
CA PRO A 495 -18.72 16.03 -27.34
C PRO A 495 -18.22 16.40 -25.93
N LEU A 496 -16.91 16.54 -25.74
CA LEU A 496 -16.26 16.93 -24.50
C LEU A 496 -15.16 17.98 -24.76
N PRO A 497 -15.50 19.22 -25.17
CA PRO A 497 -14.53 20.21 -25.61
C PRO A 497 -13.52 20.60 -24.53
N HIS A 498 -13.91 20.55 -23.24
CA HIS A 498 -13.06 20.93 -22.10
C HIS A 498 -12.29 19.76 -21.49
N LEU A 499 -12.66 18.51 -21.77
CA LEU A 499 -12.11 17.31 -21.12
C LEU A 499 -11.28 16.42 -22.06
N GLY A 500 -11.41 16.60 -23.39
CA GLY A 500 -10.75 15.77 -24.40
C GLY A 500 -11.40 14.39 -24.52
N CYS A 501 -12.17 14.18 -25.60
CA CYS A 501 -13.01 12.98 -25.78
C CYS A 501 -12.23 11.66 -25.91
N ILE A 502 -10.96 11.70 -26.32
CA ILE A 502 -10.09 10.51 -26.42
C ILE A 502 -9.40 10.20 -25.07
N ALA A 503 -9.13 11.22 -24.25
CA ALA A 503 -8.45 11.05 -22.97
C ALA A 503 -9.32 10.35 -21.94
N GLU A 504 -10.64 10.46 -22.04
CA GLU A 504 -11.57 9.97 -21.02
C GLU A 504 -11.89 8.50 -21.24
N LYS A 505 -11.20 7.63 -20.47
CA LYS A 505 -11.40 6.16 -20.43
C LYS A 505 -11.95 5.71 -19.08
N SER A 506 -12.69 4.61 -19.09
CA SER A 506 -13.23 4.00 -17.86
C SER A 506 -14.05 5.00 -17.05
N VAL A 507 -15.04 5.61 -17.68
CA VAL A 507 -15.84 6.71 -17.16
C VAL A 507 -17.31 6.35 -17.05
N VAL A 508 -17.97 6.96 -16.06
CA VAL A 508 -19.42 7.15 -16.02
C VAL A 508 -19.70 8.55 -16.53
N TYR A 509 -20.54 8.63 -17.55
CA TYR A 509 -20.90 9.87 -18.22
C TYR A 509 -22.38 10.16 -18.07
N GLN A 510 -22.77 11.42 -18.29
CA GLN A 510 -24.13 11.90 -18.36
C GLN A 510 -24.41 12.44 -19.74
N ALA A 511 -25.53 12.04 -20.31
CA ALA A 511 -26.18 12.79 -21.40
C ALA A 511 -27.28 13.65 -20.78
N ARG A 512 -27.33 14.91 -21.15
CA ARG A 512 -28.39 15.86 -20.77
C ARG A 512 -29.09 16.28 -22.06
N VAL A 513 -30.35 15.91 -22.17
CA VAL A 513 -31.22 16.26 -23.31
C VAL A 513 -32.16 17.38 -22.87
N VAL A 514 -32.13 18.47 -23.57
CA VAL A 514 -33.02 19.62 -23.36
C VAL A 514 -33.96 19.70 -24.54
N ARG A 515 -35.24 19.71 -24.28
CA ARG A 515 -36.27 19.96 -25.31
C ARG A 515 -36.30 21.45 -25.61
N ASP A 516 -36.25 21.81 -26.86
CA ASP A 516 -36.21 23.22 -27.28
C ASP A 516 -37.61 23.87 -27.26
N ASP A 517 -38.69 23.06 -27.23
CA ASP A 517 -40.08 23.53 -27.20
C ASP A 517 -40.52 24.07 -25.81
N ASN A 518 -40.05 23.48 -24.72
CA ASN A 518 -40.50 23.81 -23.37
C ASN A 518 -39.39 23.85 -22.34
N GLY A 519 -38.15 23.66 -22.77
CA GLY A 519 -36.98 23.66 -21.86
C GLY A 519 -36.90 22.46 -20.91
N HIS A 520 -37.77 21.43 -21.09
CA HIS A 520 -37.73 20.23 -20.24
C HIS A 520 -36.42 19.48 -20.41
N VAL A 521 -35.86 19.03 -19.29
CA VAL A 521 -34.54 18.39 -19.22
C VAL A 521 -34.66 16.97 -18.76
N GLU A 522 -34.19 16.05 -19.58
CA GLU A 522 -33.99 14.64 -19.21
C GLU A 522 -32.51 14.28 -19.20
N THR A 523 -32.16 13.34 -18.33
CA THR A 523 -30.76 12.95 -18.10
C THR A 523 -30.60 11.43 -18.14
N TYR A 524 -29.49 11.00 -18.71
CA TYR A 524 -29.12 9.59 -18.79
C TYR A 524 -27.70 9.38 -18.27
N ALA A 525 -27.51 8.45 -17.35
CA ALA A 525 -26.19 8.00 -16.91
C ALA A 525 -25.82 6.67 -17.59
N GLY A 526 -24.63 6.64 -18.19
CA GLY A 526 -24.08 5.43 -18.79
C GLY A 526 -22.61 5.26 -18.46
N LEU A 527 -22.04 4.11 -18.78
CA LEU A 527 -20.63 3.84 -18.58
C LEU A 527 -19.93 3.38 -19.87
N THR A 528 -18.62 3.55 -19.89
CA THR A 528 -17.76 2.95 -20.90
C THR A 528 -16.42 2.52 -20.28
N GLY A 529 -15.93 1.34 -20.66
CA GLY A 529 -14.57 0.89 -20.35
C GLY A 529 -13.53 1.41 -21.35
N ASP A 530 -13.98 1.78 -22.55
CA ASP A 530 -13.17 2.37 -23.62
C ASP A 530 -13.13 3.90 -23.52
N THR A 531 -12.62 4.58 -24.57
CA THR A 531 -12.68 6.03 -24.62
C THR A 531 -14.13 6.52 -24.73
N PHE A 532 -14.41 7.69 -24.16
CA PHE A 532 -15.73 8.30 -24.29
C PHE A 532 -16.12 8.51 -25.76
N LYS A 533 -15.17 8.89 -26.60
CA LYS A 533 -15.41 9.08 -28.04
C LYS A 533 -15.97 7.84 -28.73
N VAL A 534 -15.45 6.65 -28.41
CA VAL A 534 -15.96 5.38 -28.95
C VAL A 534 -17.41 5.17 -28.53
N ARG A 535 -17.73 5.41 -27.27
CA ARG A 535 -19.10 5.28 -26.74
C ARG A 535 -20.04 6.31 -27.33
N TRP A 536 -19.58 7.56 -27.48
CA TRP A 536 -20.35 8.63 -28.10
C TRP A 536 -20.69 8.34 -29.57
N ARG A 537 -19.75 7.80 -30.35
CA ARG A 537 -20.02 7.34 -31.72
C ARG A 537 -21.08 6.24 -31.76
N GLY A 538 -21.06 5.34 -30.78
CA GLY A 538 -22.12 4.33 -30.60
C GLY A 538 -23.49 4.96 -30.40
N HIS A 539 -23.61 5.94 -29.49
CA HIS A 539 -24.86 6.67 -29.29
C HIS A 539 -25.31 7.43 -30.54
N LYS A 540 -24.38 8.10 -31.23
CA LYS A 540 -24.71 8.79 -32.51
C LYS A 540 -25.29 7.81 -33.51
N SER A 541 -24.65 6.65 -33.69
CA SER A 541 -25.20 5.57 -34.53
C SER A 541 -26.58 5.09 -34.08
N ASP A 542 -26.81 4.99 -32.77
CA ASP A 542 -28.11 4.59 -32.20
C ASP A 542 -29.21 5.65 -32.49
N PHE A 543 -28.82 6.93 -32.56
CA PHE A 543 -29.74 8.02 -32.89
C PHE A 543 -30.02 8.16 -34.39
N ASP A 544 -29.12 7.65 -35.25
CA ASP A 544 -29.26 7.74 -36.73
C ASP A 544 -29.99 6.52 -37.33
N HIS A 545 -30.11 5.40 -36.59
CA HIS A 545 -30.70 4.14 -37.06
C HIS A 545 -31.89 3.72 -36.20
N ARG A 546 -33.09 3.76 -36.79
CA ARG A 546 -34.35 3.51 -36.06
C ARG A 546 -34.46 2.10 -35.47
N GLU A 547 -33.87 1.11 -36.07
CA GLU A 547 -33.80 -0.26 -35.58
C GLU A 547 -33.03 -0.38 -34.26
N LYS A 548 -32.24 0.62 -33.92
CA LYS A 548 -31.49 0.68 -32.63
C LYS A 548 -32.19 1.46 -31.51
N ARG A 549 -33.46 1.88 -31.74
CA ARG A 549 -34.26 2.60 -30.74
C ARG A 549 -34.23 1.92 -29.34
N GLY A 550 -34.27 0.60 -29.29
CA GLY A 550 -34.26 -0.16 -28.05
C GLY A 550 -32.86 -0.45 -27.46
N SER A 551 -31.78 0.09 -28.02
CA SER A 551 -30.41 -0.17 -27.56
C SER A 551 -30.14 0.40 -26.16
N THR A 552 -30.68 1.57 -25.85
CA THR A 552 -30.60 2.25 -24.56
C THR A 552 -31.85 3.08 -24.32
N GLU A 553 -32.18 3.38 -23.06
CA GLU A 553 -33.28 4.30 -22.71
C GLU A 553 -33.07 5.69 -23.30
N LEU A 554 -31.81 6.13 -23.43
CA LEU A 554 -31.47 7.39 -24.12
C LEU A 554 -31.87 7.34 -25.60
N ALA A 555 -31.54 6.23 -26.29
CA ALA A 555 -31.90 6.09 -27.71
C ALA A 555 -33.43 6.05 -27.88
N GLY A 556 -34.13 5.33 -27.00
CA GLY A 556 -35.60 5.33 -26.97
C GLY A 556 -36.18 6.73 -26.88
N TYR A 557 -35.72 7.51 -25.90
CA TYR A 557 -36.19 8.88 -25.70
C TYR A 557 -35.88 9.82 -26.87
N ILE A 558 -34.70 9.72 -27.47
CA ILE A 558 -34.33 10.51 -28.65
C ILE A 558 -35.25 10.17 -29.84
N TRP A 559 -35.61 8.89 -30.03
CA TRP A 559 -36.54 8.51 -31.09
C TRP A 559 -37.97 8.96 -30.80
N ASP A 560 -38.42 8.99 -29.52
CA ASP A 560 -39.73 9.55 -29.14
C ASP A 560 -39.83 11.05 -29.50
N LEU A 561 -38.74 11.80 -29.26
CA LEU A 561 -38.66 13.22 -29.65
C LEU A 561 -38.68 13.41 -31.16
N LYS A 562 -37.95 12.57 -31.93
CA LYS A 562 -37.95 12.60 -33.37
C LYS A 562 -39.29 12.24 -33.97
N ASP A 563 -39.97 11.20 -33.45
CA ASP A 563 -41.29 10.78 -33.91
C ASP A 563 -42.36 11.84 -33.62
N SER A 564 -42.14 12.65 -32.58
CA SER A 564 -42.99 13.79 -32.22
C SER A 564 -42.61 15.09 -32.86
N ASN A 565 -41.57 15.11 -33.72
CA ASN A 565 -41.00 16.31 -34.36
C ASN A 565 -40.59 17.40 -33.36
N ILE A 566 -40.11 17.01 -32.17
CA ILE A 566 -39.67 17.93 -31.11
C ILE A 566 -38.16 18.17 -31.26
N PRO A 567 -37.71 19.42 -31.53
CA PRO A 567 -36.30 19.74 -31.57
C PRO A 567 -35.67 19.63 -30.16
N TYR A 568 -34.42 19.20 -30.11
CA TYR A 568 -33.69 18.99 -28.85
C TYR A 568 -32.21 19.28 -28.99
N THR A 569 -31.61 19.65 -27.86
CA THR A 569 -30.17 19.83 -27.72
C THR A 569 -29.62 18.78 -26.74
N ILE A 570 -28.51 18.12 -27.08
CA ILE A 570 -27.86 17.14 -26.23
C ILE A 570 -26.44 17.59 -25.85
N SER A 571 -26.16 17.57 -24.54
CA SER A 571 -24.83 17.84 -23.99
C SER A 571 -24.31 16.67 -23.17
N TRP A 572 -22.99 16.57 -23.06
CA TRP A 572 -22.33 15.46 -22.39
C TRP A 572 -21.38 15.92 -21.29
N ASP A 573 -21.32 15.18 -20.20
CA ASP A 573 -20.42 15.44 -19.09
C ASP A 573 -19.90 14.14 -18.47
N ILE A 574 -18.76 14.21 -17.77
CA ILE A 574 -18.19 13.08 -17.03
C ILE A 574 -18.57 13.16 -15.56
N LEU A 575 -19.38 12.22 -15.12
CA LEU A 575 -19.81 12.13 -13.72
C LEU A 575 -18.73 11.56 -12.81
N GLY A 576 -17.86 10.69 -13.31
CA GLY A 576 -16.79 10.11 -12.54
C GLY A 576 -15.96 9.07 -13.29
N ARG A 577 -14.85 8.66 -12.68
CA ARG A 577 -13.93 7.65 -13.23
C ARG A 577 -13.74 6.53 -12.23
N ALA A 578 -13.76 5.31 -12.69
CA ALA A 578 -13.48 4.13 -11.86
C ALA A 578 -12.86 3.01 -12.71
N PRO A 579 -12.02 2.16 -12.11
CA PRO A 579 -11.53 0.97 -12.79
C PRO A 579 -12.68 0.05 -13.24
N THR A 580 -12.49 -0.61 -14.38
CA THR A 580 -13.35 -1.67 -14.87
C THR A 580 -13.29 -2.91 -13.96
N TYR A 581 -13.85 -4.03 -14.39
CA TYR A 581 -13.84 -5.26 -13.63
C TYR A 581 -12.43 -5.73 -13.26
N ASN A 582 -12.25 -6.13 -12.00
CA ASN A 582 -11.01 -6.70 -11.48
C ASN A 582 -11.23 -8.19 -11.12
N PRO A 583 -10.62 -9.14 -11.84
CA PRO A 583 -10.83 -10.57 -11.62
C PRO A 583 -10.25 -11.06 -10.29
N VAL A 584 -9.24 -10.40 -9.74
CA VAL A 584 -8.66 -10.77 -8.43
C VAL A 584 -9.64 -10.48 -7.31
N THR A 585 -10.22 -9.27 -7.31
CA THR A 585 -11.22 -8.86 -6.31
C THR A 585 -12.64 -9.28 -6.69
N LYS A 586 -12.84 -9.73 -7.93
CA LYS A 586 -14.15 -10.05 -8.52
C LYS A 586 -15.16 -8.90 -8.40
N THR A 587 -14.68 -7.67 -8.53
CA THR A 587 -15.49 -6.45 -8.42
C THR A 587 -15.31 -5.55 -9.63
N CYS A 588 -16.37 -4.88 -10.06
CA CYS A 588 -16.32 -3.84 -11.06
C CYS A 588 -16.72 -2.50 -10.43
N ARG A 589 -15.71 -1.65 -10.16
CA ARG A 589 -15.98 -0.34 -9.56
C ARG A 589 -16.68 0.61 -10.51
N LEU A 590 -16.46 0.46 -11.83
CA LEU A 590 -17.12 1.28 -12.84
C LEU A 590 -18.64 1.01 -12.87
N CYS A 591 -19.05 -0.26 -12.88
CA CYS A 591 -20.46 -0.62 -12.78
C CYS A 591 -21.09 -0.18 -11.44
N THR A 592 -20.33 -0.27 -10.34
CA THR A 592 -20.79 0.21 -9.03
C THR A 592 -20.97 1.72 -9.03
N LEU A 593 -20.10 2.47 -9.69
CA LEU A 593 -20.19 3.93 -9.78
C LEU A 593 -21.40 4.36 -10.62
N GLU A 594 -21.65 3.71 -11.76
CA GLU A 594 -22.86 3.94 -12.56
C GLU A 594 -24.12 3.71 -11.73
N LYS A 595 -24.22 2.56 -11.04
CA LYS A 595 -25.34 2.25 -10.14
C LYS A 595 -25.52 3.27 -9.02
N PHE A 596 -24.42 3.78 -8.49
CA PHE A 596 -24.46 4.85 -7.49
C PHE A 596 -25.17 6.11 -8.04
N PHE A 597 -24.85 6.53 -9.26
CA PHE A 597 -25.53 7.70 -9.86
C PHE A 597 -27.01 7.41 -10.15
N ILE A 598 -27.33 6.24 -10.70
CA ILE A 598 -28.73 5.87 -11.00
C ILE A 598 -29.59 5.81 -9.73
N LEU A 599 -29.07 5.22 -8.65
CA LEU A 599 -29.85 4.99 -7.42
C LEU A 599 -29.91 6.20 -6.48
N TYR A 600 -28.81 6.96 -6.38
CA TYR A 600 -28.69 8.03 -5.38
C TYR A 600 -28.78 9.44 -5.97
N HIS A 601 -28.67 9.58 -7.29
CA HIS A 601 -28.75 10.87 -7.98
C HIS A 601 -29.77 10.82 -9.14
N PRO A 602 -31.06 10.56 -8.89
CA PRO A 602 -32.07 10.37 -9.95
C PRO A 602 -32.16 11.57 -10.90
N ARG A 603 -31.88 12.80 -10.41
CA ARG A 603 -31.81 13.99 -11.26
C ARG A 603 -30.66 13.96 -12.29
N LYS A 604 -29.68 13.07 -12.13
CA LYS A 604 -28.57 12.86 -13.07
C LYS A 604 -28.78 11.66 -13.99
N ALA A 605 -29.86 10.92 -13.81
CA ALA A 605 -30.15 9.65 -14.47
C ALA A 605 -31.67 9.42 -14.59
N SER A 606 -32.43 10.45 -14.97
CA SER A 606 -33.90 10.40 -14.99
C SER A 606 -34.47 9.37 -15.98
N LEU A 607 -33.79 9.14 -17.11
CA LEU A 607 -34.18 8.14 -18.10
C LEU A 607 -33.81 6.71 -17.72
N ASN A 608 -32.94 6.50 -16.72
CA ASN A 608 -32.48 5.17 -16.37
C ASN A 608 -33.54 4.41 -15.56
N GLN A 609 -34.08 3.34 -16.13
CA GLN A 609 -35.10 2.51 -15.50
C GLN A 609 -34.55 1.38 -14.61
N ARG A 610 -33.27 1.01 -14.79
CA ARG A 610 -32.64 -0.08 -14.02
C ARG A 610 -32.30 0.35 -12.61
N THR A 611 -33.19 0.06 -11.68
CA THR A 611 -33.03 0.35 -10.25
C THR A 611 -32.54 -0.85 -9.42
N GLU A 612 -32.37 -2.03 -10.03
CA GLU A 612 -31.86 -3.21 -9.34
C GLU A 612 -30.40 -3.05 -8.90
N LEU A 613 -30.13 -3.28 -7.63
CA LEU A 613 -28.79 -3.22 -7.05
C LEU A 613 -27.87 -4.34 -7.59
N PHE A 614 -28.46 -5.44 -8.04
CA PHE A 614 -27.81 -6.67 -8.43
C PHE A 614 -27.94 -6.92 -9.94
N SER A 615 -27.29 -6.12 -10.75
CA SER A 615 -27.17 -6.38 -12.18
C SER A 615 -25.83 -7.04 -12.51
N PRO A 616 -25.75 -7.80 -13.61
CA PRO A 616 -24.47 -8.31 -14.10
C PRO A 616 -23.58 -7.14 -14.52
N CYS A 617 -22.25 -7.32 -14.32
CA CYS A 617 -21.28 -6.39 -14.88
C CYS A 617 -21.45 -6.30 -16.41
N LEU A 618 -21.45 -5.09 -16.96
CA LEU A 618 -21.57 -4.83 -18.39
C LEU A 618 -20.29 -5.17 -19.19
N HIS A 619 -19.22 -5.51 -18.49
CA HIS A 619 -17.94 -5.92 -19.07
C HIS A 619 -17.87 -7.43 -19.28
N ARG A 620 -16.84 -7.91 -20.01
CA ARG A 620 -16.72 -9.32 -20.42
C ARG A 620 -16.82 -10.34 -19.30
N ASP A 621 -16.27 -10.01 -18.13
CA ASP A 621 -16.34 -10.88 -16.95
C ASP A 621 -17.61 -10.56 -16.16
N ARG A 622 -18.71 -11.15 -16.57
CA ARG A 622 -20.03 -10.97 -15.98
C ARG A 622 -20.10 -11.54 -14.56
N HIS A 623 -19.55 -10.83 -13.61
CA HIS A 623 -19.66 -11.22 -12.22
C HIS A 623 -21.04 -10.83 -11.70
N LEU A 624 -21.79 -11.83 -11.23
CA LEU A 624 -23.01 -11.64 -10.47
C LEU A 624 -22.64 -11.58 -9.00
N LEU A 625 -23.07 -10.56 -8.26
CA LEU A 625 -22.98 -10.51 -6.80
C LEU A 625 -23.66 -11.73 -6.16
N PHE A 626 -24.68 -12.29 -6.85
CA PHE A 626 -25.32 -13.54 -6.47
C PHE A 626 -25.52 -14.44 -7.71
N PRO A 627 -25.28 -15.76 -7.62
CA PRO A 627 -25.52 -16.67 -8.73
C PRO A 627 -27.02 -16.67 -9.09
N ARG A 628 -27.32 -16.62 -10.38
CA ARG A 628 -28.70 -16.83 -10.86
C ARG A 628 -29.17 -18.20 -10.37
N ARG A 629 -30.36 -18.27 -9.76
CA ARG A 629 -31.00 -19.55 -9.52
C ARG A 629 -31.10 -20.29 -10.87
N LYS A 630 -30.47 -21.45 -10.97
CA LYS A 630 -30.78 -22.37 -12.07
C LYS A 630 -32.29 -22.60 -12.01
N LYS A 631 -33.04 -22.16 -13.02
CA LYS A 631 -34.40 -22.63 -13.21
C LYS A 631 -34.28 -24.14 -13.32
N LYS A 632 -34.82 -24.89 -12.38
CA LYS A 632 -35.04 -26.33 -12.57
C LYS A 632 -35.93 -26.42 -13.81
N LYS A 633 -35.41 -27.09 -14.86
CA LYS A 633 -36.24 -27.55 -15.98
C LYS A 633 -37.25 -28.55 -15.45
#